data_1fe9b57bc15dfb912b0a252f010356c9
#
_entry.id   1fe9b57bc15dfb912b0a252f010356c9
#
_cell.length_a   1.000
_cell.length_b   1.000
_cell.length_c   1.000
_cell.angle_alpha   90.00
_cell.angle_beta   90.00
_cell.angle_gamma   90.00
#
_symmetry.space_group_name_H-M   'P 1'
#
loop_
_entity.id
_entity.type
_entity.pdbx_description
1 polymer ?
#
loop_
_entity_poly.entity_id
_entity_poly.type
_entity_poly.pdbx_seq_one_letter_code
_entity_poly.pdbx_strand_id
1 'polypeptide(L)'
;AIIFFIYLLIKKQNLKFSINNHIWFLFFGTCLYSINYVFFYLSNTYLISAFPAIVFSTVVIMNILGETFYFKRKPSLKTLVGAFIGMIGIIIIFNDEIFNFSFEKGTHIGLFLALIGTFCASTGNMVHQRNLNNNFPALQTIAYAMLYGSIVTFLITQVRGAELLFEYSFSYIASLFYLSIFGSIFAFVSYLKL
;
A
#
# COMPACT_ATOMS: atom_id res chain seq x y z
N ALA A 1 7.21 -10.20 4.93
CA ALA A 1 6.50 -11.45 5.26
C ALA A 1 7.31 -12.34 6.20
N ILE A 2 8.49 -12.82 5.81
CA ILE A 2 9.28 -13.84 6.54
C ILE A 2 9.49 -13.49 8.01
N ILE A 3 9.92 -12.26 8.31
CA ILE A 3 10.17 -11.80 9.69
C ILE A 3 8.89 -11.85 10.54
N PHE A 4 7.73 -11.47 9.97
CA PHE A 4 6.46 -11.59 10.68
C PHE A 4 6.09 -13.05 10.97
N PHE A 5 6.31 -13.95 10.00
CA PHE A 5 6.07 -15.38 10.25
C PHE A 5 6.99 -15.95 11.32
N ILE A 6 8.28 -15.61 11.29
CA ILE A 6 9.24 -16.02 12.34
C ILE A 6 8.76 -15.52 13.71
N TYR A 7 8.37 -14.24 13.82
CA TYR A 7 7.85 -13.67 15.07
C TYR A 7 6.59 -14.41 15.55
N LEU A 8 5.64 -14.67 14.65
CA LEU A 8 4.40 -15.39 14.96
C LEU A 8 4.65 -16.83 15.43
N LEU A 9 5.62 -17.52 14.82
CA LEU A 9 6.04 -18.87 15.22
C LEU A 9 6.69 -18.87 16.60
N ILE A 10 7.59 -17.91 16.88
CA ILE A 10 8.22 -17.76 18.21
C ILE A 10 7.16 -17.50 19.28
N LYS A 11 6.17 -16.67 18.98
CA LYS A 11 5.04 -16.36 19.88
C LYS A 11 3.97 -17.46 19.91
N LYS A 12 4.17 -18.59 19.22
CA LYS A 12 3.24 -19.74 19.13
C LYS A 12 1.81 -19.30 18.76
N GLN A 13 1.69 -18.28 17.91
CA GLN A 13 0.39 -17.79 17.45
C GLN A 13 -0.24 -18.76 16.46
N ASN A 14 -1.57 -18.86 16.48
CA ASN A 14 -2.28 -19.73 15.54
C ASN A 14 -2.18 -19.16 14.12
N LEU A 15 -1.64 -19.96 13.19
CA LEU A 15 -1.53 -19.64 11.77
C LEU A 15 -2.52 -20.42 10.90
N LYS A 16 -3.41 -21.21 11.50
CA LYS A 16 -4.38 -22.01 10.76
C LYS A 16 -5.65 -21.19 10.48
N PHE A 17 -5.93 -20.95 9.19
CA PHE A 17 -7.12 -20.28 8.72
C PHE A 17 -7.82 -21.13 7.65
N SER A 18 -9.11 -20.93 7.47
CA SER A 18 -9.86 -21.60 6.40
C SER A 18 -9.45 -21.08 5.02
N ILE A 19 -9.69 -21.88 3.99
CA ILE A 19 -9.38 -21.49 2.60
C ILE A 19 -10.08 -20.19 2.19
N ASN A 20 -11.29 -19.95 2.65
CA ASN A 20 -12.02 -18.71 2.39
C ASN A 20 -11.33 -17.48 2.98
N ASN A 21 -10.66 -17.64 4.14
CA ASN A 21 -9.89 -16.54 4.74
C ASN A 21 -8.63 -16.26 3.93
N HIS A 22 -7.97 -17.30 3.42
CA HIS A 22 -6.81 -17.13 2.55
C HIS A 22 -7.14 -16.40 1.25
N ILE A 23 -8.35 -16.56 0.70
CA ILE A 23 -8.82 -15.78 -0.47
C ILE A 23 -8.85 -14.29 -0.12
N TRP A 24 -9.37 -13.92 1.06
CA TRP A 24 -9.37 -12.52 1.50
C TRP A 24 -7.96 -11.98 1.79
N PHE A 25 -7.08 -12.81 2.34
CA PHE A 25 -5.68 -12.43 2.56
C PHE A 25 -4.94 -12.25 1.22
N LEU A 26 -5.21 -13.11 0.25
CA LEU A 26 -4.70 -12.98 -1.12
C LEU A 26 -5.19 -11.67 -1.75
N PHE A 27 -6.48 -11.38 -1.68
CA PHE A 27 -7.05 -10.15 -2.24
C PHE A 27 -6.48 -8.91 -1.56
N PHE A 28 -6.36 -8.92 -0.23
CA PHE A 28 -5.69 -7.88 0.55
C PHE A 28 -4.24 -7.67 0.07
N GLY A 29 -3.47 -8.76 -0.02
CA GLY A 29 -2.07 -8.72 -0.44
C GLY A 29 -1.90 -8.22 -1.88
N THR A 30 -2.73 -8.71 -2.78
CA THR A 30 -2.72 -8.32 -4.19
C THR A 30 -3.02 -6.83 -4.36
N CYS A 31 -4.03 -6.31 -3.67
CA CYS A 31 -4.41 -4.89 -3.77
C CYS A 31 -3.40 -3.97 -3.10
N LEU A 32 -2.96 -4.27 -1.86
CA LEU A 32 -2.14 -3.35 -1.07
C LEU A 32 -0.63 -3.55 -1.25
N TYR A 33 -0.17 -4.78 -1.45
CA TYR A 33 1.26 -5.11 -1.48
C TYR A 33 1.79 -5.55 -2.85
N SER A 34 0.96 -5.44 -3.93
CA SER A 34 1.38 -5.83 -5.28
C SER A 34 0.89 -4.83 -6.32
N ILE A 35 -0.35 -4.91 -6.75
CA ILE A 35 -0.89 -4.19 -7.92
C ILE A 35 -0.78 -2.67 -7.77
N ASN A 36 -1.03 -2.11 -6.60
CA ASN A 36 -0.88 -0.66 -6.37
C ASN A 36 0.55 -0.20 -6.70
N TYR A 37 1.57 -0.93 -6.26
CA TYR A 37 2.97 -0.60 -6.58
C TYR A 37 3.25 -0.69 -8.07
N VAL A 38 2.74 -1.73 -8.74
CA VAL A 38 2.90 -1.87 -10.20
C VAL A 38 2.35 -0.64 -10.92
N PHE A 39 1.18 -0.16 -10.53
CA PHE A 39 0.58 1.04 -11.12
C PHE A 39 1.37 2.31 -10.80
N PHE A 40 1.91 2.45 -9.58
CA PHE A 40 2.78 3.59 -9.25
C PHE A 40 4.08 3.58 -10.03
N TYR A 41 4.73 2.43 -10.18
CA TYR A 41 5.94 2.31 -11.01
C TYR A 41 5.65 2.65 -12.47
N LEU A 42 4.53 2.19 -13.02
CA LEU A 42 4.11 2.55 -14.37
C LEU A 42 3.76 4.02 -14.51
N SER A 43 3.14 4.63 -13.49
CA SER A 43 2.87 6.06 -13.47
C SER A 43 4.15 6.89 -13.53
N ASN A 44 5.21 6.47 -12.83
CA ASN A 44 6.51 7.13 -12.83
C ASN A 44 7.23 7.11 -14.19
N THR A 45 6.78 6.31 -15.16
CA THR A 45 7.30 6.37 -16.53
C THR A 45 6.75 7.56 -17.34
N TYR A 46 5.67 8.18 -16.85
CA TYR A 46 4.98 9.31 -17.49
C TYR A 46 5.03 10.59 -16.65
N LEU A 47 5.32 10.48 -15.35
CA LEU A 47 5.30 11.57 -14.38
C LEU A 47 6.56 11.59 -13.55
N ILE A 48 7.00 12.76 -13.12
CA ILE A 48 7.99 12.87 -12.07
C ILE A 48 7.40 12.32 -10.76
N SER A 49 8.22 11.70 -9.93
CA SER A 49 7.80 10.93 -8.74
C SER A 49 6.96 11.72 -7.72
N ALA A 50 7.02 13.04 -7.73
CA ALA A 50 6.21 13.91 -6.89
C ALA A 50 4.69 13.75 -7.18
N PHE A 51 4.27 13.67 -8.44
CA PHE A 51 2.86 13.60 -8.80
C PHE A 51 2.16 12.31 -8.35
N PRO A 52 2.72 11.11 -8.55
CA PRO A 52 2.15 9.90 -7.96
C PRO A 52 1.99 9.98 -6.44
N ALA A 53 2.92 10.65 -5.72
CA ALA A 53 2.80 10.86 -4.27
C ALA A 53 1.65 11.80 -3.91
N ILE A 54 1.47 12.88 -4.66
CA ILE A 54 0.34 13.82 -4.52
C ILE A 54 -0.98 13.06 -4.75
N VAL A 55 -1.08 12.29 -5.84
CA VAL A 55 -2.28 11.49 -6.13
C VAL A 55 -2.53 10.47 -5.03
N PHE A 56 -1.47 9.80 -4.52
CA PHE A 56 -1.60 8.84 -3.43
C PHE A 56 -2.12 9.45 -2.13
N SER A 57 -1.88 10.73 -1.88
CA SER A 57 -2.43 11.40 -0.68
C SER A 57 -3.96 11.38 -0.65
N THR A 58 -4.62 11.26 -1.80
CA THR A 58 -6.08 11.13 -1.90
C THR A 58 -6.60 9.78 -1.36
N VAL A 59 -5.72 8.82 -1.04
CA VAL A 59 -6.08 7.54 -0.40
C VAL A 59 -6.88 7.75 0.88
N VAL A 60 -6.61 8.84 1.62
CA VAL A 60 -7.34 9.18 2.84
C VAL A 60 -8.81 9.43 2.54
N ILE A 61 -9.10 10.19 1.50
CA ILE A 61 -10.48 10.46 1.04
C ILE A 61 -11.13 9.15 0.56
N MET A 62 -10.42 8.37 -0.26
CA MET A 62 -10.92 7.08 -0.74
C MET A 62 -11.22 6.11 0.40
N ASN A 63 -10.39 6.10 1.45
CA ASN A 63 -10.63 5.30 2.65
C ASN A 63 -11.88 5.76 3.42
N ILE A 64 -12.06 7.06 3.61
CA ILE A 64 -13.26 7.63 4.26
C ILE A 64 -14.52 7.27 3.47
N LEU A 65 -14.47 7.40 2.15
CA LEU A 65 -15.57 7.00 1.28
C LEU A 65 -15.81 5.49 1.37
N GLY A 66 -14.75 4.68 1.30
CA GLY A 66 -14.82 3.22 1.44
C GLY A 66 -15.45 2.79 2.76
N GLU A 67 -15.05 3.38 3.89
CA GLU A 67 -15.66 3.10 5.20
C GLU A 67 -17.15 3.47 5.23
N THR A 68 -17.50 4.58 4.62
CA THR A 68 -18.89 5.04 4.56
C THR A 68 -19.75 4.10 3.70
N PHE A 69 -19.26 3.69 2.52
CA PHE A 69 -20.03 2.86 1.59
C PHE A 69 -20.08 1.39 2.00
N TYR A 70 -18.92 0.79 2.37
CA TYR A 70 -18.85 -0.65 2.69
C TYR A 70 -19.29 -0.97 4.11
N PHE A 71 -18.90 -0.14 5.09
CA PHE A 71 -19.20 -0.42 6.50
C PHE A 71 -20.29 0.47 7.08
N LYS A 72 -20.87 1.38 6.27
CA LYS A 72 -21.93 2.33 6.68
C LYS A 72 -21.53 3.16 7.92
N ARG A 73 -20.24 3.37 8.11
CA ARG A 73 -19.70 4.19 9.21
C ARG A 73 -19.62 5.64 8.77
N LYS A 74 -20.20 6.54 9.55
CA LYS A 74 -20.05 7.99 9.29
C LYS A 74 -18.68 8.43 9.79
N PRO A 75 -17.90 9.17 8.96
CA PRO A 75 -16.62 9.69 9.39
C PRO A 75 -16.80 10.67 10.55
N SER A 76 -15.87 10.63 11.52
CA SER A 76 -15.88 11.62 12.59
C SER A 76 -15.42 12.99 12.08
N LEU A 77 -15.91 14.07 12.69
CA LEU A 77 -15.47 15.42 12.35
C LEU A 77 -13.94 15.56 12.49
N LYS A 78 -13.34 14.90 13.51
CA LYS A 78 -11.90 14.89 13.72
C LYS A 78 -11.16 14.25 12.52
N THR A 79 -11.69 13.15 11.98
CA THR A 79 -11.13 12.47 10.80
C THR A 79 -11.19 13.37 9.57
N LEU A 80 -12.31 14.06 9.35
CA LEU A 80 -12.47 15.00 8.22
C LEU A 80 -11.51 16.19 8.34
N VAL A 81 -11.42 16.79 9.51
CA VAL A 81 -10.48 17.92 9.75
C VAL A 81 -9.04 17.46 9.58
N GLY A 82 -8.67 16.29 10.11
CA GLY A 82 -7.33 15.74 9.94
C GLY A 82 -6.98 15.47 8.48
N ALA A 83 -7.91 14.89 7.71
CA ALA A 83 -7.75 14.68 6.27
C ALA A 83 -7.55 16.01 5.52
N PHE A 84 -8.35 17.03 5.84
CA PHE A 84 -8.25 18.35 5.23
C PHE A 84 -6.91 19.03 5.52
N ILE A 85 -6.44 19.01 6.79
CA ILE A 85 -5.15 19.55 7.18
C ILE A 85 -4.00 18.80 6.48
N GLY A 86 -4.09 17.47 6.41
CA GLY A 86 -3.10 16.65 5.70
C GLY A 86 -3.01 16.99 4.21
N MET A 87 -4.15 17.20 3.55
CA MET A 87 -4.18 17.63 2.14
C MET A 87 -3.55 19.02 1.93
N ILE A 88 -3.83 19.98 2.81
CA ILE A 88 -3.18 21.29 2.77
C ILE A 88 -1.66 21.12 2.92
N GLY A 89 -1.20 20.28 3.85
CA GLY A 89 0.22 19.98 4.00
C GLY A 89 0.88 19.45 2.73
N ILE A 90 0.23 18.53 2.01
CA ILE A 90 0.70 18.02 0.72
C ILE A 90 0.78 19.12 -0.33
N ILE A 91 -0.24 19.98 -0.43
CA ILE A 91 -0.25 21.11 -1.37
C ILE A 91 0.90 22.09 -1.08
N ILE A 92 1.19 22.34 0.19
CA ILE A 92 2.30 23.22 0.59
C ILE A 92 3.65 22.60 0.22
N ILE A 93 3.85 21.30 0.50
CA ILE A 93 5.12 20.59 0.22
C ILE A 93 5.41 20.55 -1.28
N PHE A 94 4.39 20.28 -2.09
CA PHE A 94 4.52 20.10 -3.54
C PHE A 94 4.03 21.33 -4.33
N ASN A 95 4.08 22.51 -3.71
CA ASN A 95 3.59 23.76 -4.31
C ASN A 95 4.24 24.04 -5.67
N ASP A 96 5.57 23.94 -5.75
CA ASP A 96 6.31 24.25 -6.97
C ASP A 96 5.98 23.26 -8.10
N GLU A 97 5.84 21.96 -7.79
CA GLU A 97 5.46 20.95 -8.75
C GLU A 97 4.03 21.13 -9.25
N ILE A 98 3.11 21.52 -8.37
CA ILE A 98 1.70 21.71 -8.71
C ILE A 98 1.54 22.95 -9.62
N PHE A 99 2.19 24.07 -9.29
CA PHE A 99 2.04 25.31 -10.08
C PHE A 99 2.82 25.27 -11.40
N ASN A 100 3.93 24.53 -11.48
CA ASN A 100 4.70 24.33 -12.70
C ASN A 100 4.26 23.09 -13.51
N PHE A 101 3.11 22.52 -13.17
CA PHE A 101 2.61 21.33 -13.84
C PHE A 101 2.25 21.61 -15.29
N SER A 102 2.90 20.92 -16.22
CA SER A 102 2.60 20.97 -17.65
C SER A 102 1.99 19.66 -18.13
N PHE A 103 0.95 19.77 -18.96
CA PHE A 103 0.34 18.61 -19.63
C PHE A 103 1.19 18.21 -20.84
N GLU A 104 2.22 17.41 -20.60
CA GLU A 104 3.00 16.79 -21.66
C GLU A 104 2.31 15.54 -22.21
N LYS A 105 2.86 15.02 -23.33
CA LYS A 105 2.32 13.80 -23.95
C LYS A 105 2.46 12.62 -22.99
N GLY A 106 1.32 12.03 -22.59
CA GLY A 106 1.27 10.88 -21.66
C GLY A 106 0.97 11.23 -20.22
N THR A 107 0.99 12.50 -19.81
CA THR A 107 0.68 12.94 -18.43
C THR A 107 -0.64 12.38 -17.91
N HIS A 108 -1.70 12.41 -18.74
CA HIS A 108 -3.01 11.87 -18.39
C HIS A 108 -2.99 10.37 -18.13
N ILE A 109 -2.14 9.61 -18.83
CA ILE A 109 -1.95 8.17 -18.62
C ILE A 109 -1.30 7.97 -17.25
N GLY A 110 -0.24 8.71 -16.94
CA GLY A 110 0.43 8.64 -15.65
C GLY A 110 -0.49 8.96 -14.47
N LEU A 111 -1.29 10.02 -14.56
CA LEU A 111 -2.27 10.37 -13.54
C LEU A 111 -3.34 9.27 -13.37
N PHE A 112 -3.85 8.73 -14.47
CA PHE A 112 -4.83 7.65 -14.43
C PHE A 112 -4.27 6.39 -13.76
N LEU A 113 -3.03 6.01 -14.08
CA LEU A 113 -2.33 4.88 -13.44
C LEU A 113 -2.14 5.12 -11.94
N ALA A 114 -1.73 6.33 -11.53
CA ALA A 114 -1.60 6.68 -10.11
C ALA A 114 -2.95 6.61 -9.37
N LEU A 115 -4.04 7.07 -10.00
CA LEU A 115 -5.40 6.95 -9.43
C LEU A 115 -5.83 5.50 -9.26
N ILE A 116 -5.58 4.63 -10.25
CA ILE A 116 -5.87 3.20 -10.14
C ILE A 116 -5.04 2.59 -9.00
N GLY A 117 -3.74 2.91 -8.91
CA GLY A 117 -2.88 2.46 -7.83
C GLY A 117 -3.40 2.86 -6.46
N THR A 118 -3.83 4.13 -6.31
CA THR A 118 -4.43 4.66 -5.08
C THR A 118 -5.75 3.95 -4.74
N PHE A 119 -6.60 3.72 -5.74
CA PHE A 119 -7.85 2.98 -5.55
C PHE A 119 -7.60 1.53 -5.11
N CYS A 120 -6.61 0.85 -5.70
CA CYS A 120 -6.20 -0.49 -5.27
C CYS A 120 -5.71 -0.47 -3.82
N ALA A 121 -4.89 0.51 -3.42
CA ALA A 121 -4.43 0.65 -2.04
C ALA A 121 -5.60 0.86 -1.07
N SER A 122 -6.55 1.74 -1.40
CA SER A 122 -7.76 1.96 -0.60
C SER A 122 -8.61 0.69 -0.50
N THR A 123 -8.79 -0.04 -1.60
CA THR A 123 -9.51 -1.33 -1.59
C THR A 123 -8.82 -2.33 -0.68
N GLY A 124 -7.49 -2.41 -0.71
CA GLY A 124 -6.71 -3.25 0.21
C GLY A 124 -6.94 -2.86 1.67
N ASN A 125 -6.97 -1.56 1.99
CA ASN A 125 -7.29 -1.07 3.33
C ASN A 125 -8.70 -1.48 3.77
N MET A 126 -9.69 -1.43 2.87
CA MET A 126 -11.06 -1.90 3.17
C MET A 126 -11.10 -3.41 3.47
N VAL A 127 -10.34 -4.22 2.71
CA VAL A 127 -10.23 -5.66 2.99
C VAL A 127 -9.53 -5.91 4.33
N HIS A 128 -8.50 -5.14 4.65
CA HIS A 128 -7.86 -5.21 5.98
C HIS A 128 -8.86 -4.90 7.09
N GLN A 129 -9.61 -3.80 6.98
CA GLN A 129 -10.64 -3.43 7.94
C GLN A 129 -11.75 -4.50 8.07
N ARG A 130 -12.17 -5.10 6.95
CA ARG A 130 -13.08 -6.24 6.96
C ARG A 130 -12.51 -7.41 7.76
N ASN A 131 -11.23 -7.72 7.58
CA ASN A 131 -10.59 -8.80 8.33
C ASN A 131 -10.56 -8.51 9.83
N LEU A 132 -10.27 -7.28 10.24
CA LEU A 132 -10.32 -6.86 11.64
C LEU A 132 -11.74 -6.96 12.21
N ASN A 133 -12.75 -6.54 11.46
CA ASN A 133 -14.15 -6.64 11.87
C ASN A 133 -14.63 -8.11 12.06
N ASN A 134 -13.97 -9.06 11.38
CA ASN A 134 -14.20 -10.50 11.56
C ASN A 134 -13.29 -11.11 12.65
N ASN A 135 -12.70 -10.28 13.51
CA ASN A 135 -11.81 -10.68 14.60
C ASN A 135 -10.56 -11.46 14.17
N PHE A 136 -10.08 -11.27 12.94
CA PHE A 136 -8.79 -11.83 12.55
C PHE A 136 -7.67 -10.97 13.13
N PRO A 137 -6.65 -11.60 13.74
CA PRO A 137 -5.54 -10.85 14.30
C PRO A 137 -4.76 -10.11 13.19
N ALA A 138 -4.57 -8.81 13.37
CA ALA A 138 -3.99 -7.93 12.35
C ALA A 138 -2.62 -8.42 11.84
N LEU A 139 -1.74 -8.84 12.75
CA LEU A 139 -0.38 -9.25 12.38
C LEU A 139 -0.36 -10.50 11.48
N GLN A 140 -1.23 -11.49 11.77
CA GLN A 140 -1.33 -12.68 10.92
C GLN A 140 -1.88 -12.34 9.54
N THR A 141 -2.94 -11.52 9.46
CA THR A 141 -3.53 -11.12 8.18
C THR A 141 -2.53 -10.34 7.33
N ILE A 142 -1.74 -9.45 7.93
CA ILE A 142 -0.68 -8.69 7.25
C ILE A 142 0.45 -9.62 6.78
N ALA A 143 0.88 -10.59 7.62
CA ALA A 143 1.93 -11.53 7.25
C ALA A 143 1.55 -12.35 6.00
N TYR A 144 0.31 -12.87 5.96
CA TYR A 144 -0.21 -13.59 4.79
C TYR A 144 -0.40 -12.67 3.58
N ALA A 145 -0.93 -11.47 3.79
CA ALA A 145 -1.12 -10.51 2.69
C ALA A 145 0.22 -10.11 2.05
N MET A 146 1.26 -9.86 2.85
CA MET A 146 2.60 -9.57 2.33
C MET A 146 3.20 -10.77 1.58
N LEU A 147 2.95 -12.01 2.05
CA LEU A 147 3.40 -13.21 1.37
C LEU A 147 2.73 -13.35 0.00
N TYR A 148 1.40 -13.27 -0.03
CA TYR A 148 0.64 -13.38 -1.29
C TYR A 148 0.94 -12.22 -2.23
N GLY A 149 1.02 -10.99 -1.72
CA GLY A 149 1.40 -9.82 -2.51
C GLY A 149 2.77 -9.99 -3.17
N SER A 150 3.76 -10.50 -2.43
CA SER A 150 5.11 -10.75 -2.99
C SER A 150 5.10 -11.84 -4.07
N ILE A 151 4.31 -12.90 -3.88
CA ILE A 151 4.16 -13.95 -4.91
C ILE A 151 3.51 -13.37 -6.17
N VAL A 152 2.43 -12.60 -6.02
CA VAL A 152 1.75 -11.98 -7.16
C VAL A 152 2.68 -11.00 -7.89
N THR A 153 3.44 -10.16 -7.17
CA THR A 153 4.43 -9.26 -7.78
C THR A 153 5.48 -10.05 -8.55
N PHE A 154 6.00 -11.12 -7.97
CA PHE A 154 6.99 -11.98 -8.62
C PHE A 154 6.42 -12.58 -9.92
N LEU A 155 5.19 -13.10 -9.89
CA LEU A 155 4.52 -13.64 -11.08
C LEU A 155 4.33 -12.57 -12.17
N ILE A 156 3.90 -11.37 -11.80
CA ILE A 156 3.78 -10.24 -12.74
C ILE A 156 5.13 -9.91 -13.37
N THR A 157 6.21 -9.91 -12.59
CA THR A 157 7.56 -9.64 -13.07
C THR A 157 8.01 -10.68 -14.10
N GLN A 158 7.74 -11.97 -13.82
CA GLN A 158 8.08 -13.07 -14.75
C GLN A 158 7.28 -12.98 -16.05
N VAL A 159 5.97 -12.72 -15.97
CA VAL A 159 5.10 -12.59 -17.16
C VAL A 159 5.55 -11.41 -18.04
N ARG A 160 6.06 -10.34 -17.44
CA ARG A 160 6.58 -9.18 -18.17
C ARG A 160 7.96 -9.39 -18.76
N GLY A 161 8.61 -10.54 -18.48
CA GLY A 161 9.97 -10.81 -18.93
C GLY A 161 11.01 -9.84 -18.35
N ALA A 162 10.73 -9.23 -17.20
CA ALA A 162 11.67 -8.33 -16.56
C ALA A 162 12.82 -9.13 -15.93
N GLU A 163 14.05 -8.73 -16.20
CA GLU A 163 15.22 -9.34 -15.58
C GLU A 163 15.26 -9.00 -14.09
N LEU A 164 15.50 -10.01 -13.26
CA LEU A 164 15.72 -9.83 -11.83
C LEU A 164 17.17 -9.40 -11.62
N LEU A 165 17.41 -8.10 -11.70
CA LEU A 165 18.71 -7.53 -11.41
C LEU A 165 18.90 -7.37 -9.91
N PHE A 166 19.99 -7.89 -9.38
CA PHE A 166 20.38 -7.70 -7.99
C PHE A 166 21.75 -7.02 -7.94
N GLU A 167 21.80 -5.87 -7.33
CA GLU A 167 23.05 -5.14 -7.13
C GLU A 167 23.70 -5.55 -5.83
N TYR A 168 24.96 -6.02 -5.89
CA TYR A 168 25.72 -6.49 -4.74
C TYR A 168 26.48 -5.37 -4.00
N SER A 169 26.13 -4.09 -4.26
CA SER A 169 26.74 -2.98 -3.54
C SER A 169 26.25 -2.95 -2.08
N PHE A 170 27.13 -2.57 -1.15
CA PHE A 170 26.79 -2.43 0.25
C PHE A 170 25.64 -1.43 0.45
N SER A 171 25.64 -0.33 -0.31
CA SER A 171 24.60 0.70 -0.25
C SER A 171 23.24 0.14 -0.61
N TYR A 172 23.14 -0.67 -1.68
CA TYR A 172 21.89 -1.28 -2.11
C TYR A 172 21.36 -2.27 -1.06
N ILE A 173 22.22 -3.17 -0.56
CA ILE A 173 21.86 -4.17 0.44
C ILE A 173 21.44 -3.49 1.75
N ALA A 174 22.19 -2.49 2.23
CA ALA A 174 21.87 -1.74 3.43
C ALA A 174 20.51 -1.01 3.31
N SER A 175 20.25 -0.39 2.13
CA SER A 175 18.98 0.27 1.84
C SER A 175 17.81 -0.71 1.85
N LEU A 176 17.96 -1.91 1.27
CA LEU A 176 16.94 -2.96 1.29
C LEU A 176 16.63 -3.41 2.71
N PHE A 177 17.66 -3.64 3.54
CA PHE A 177 17.48 -4.00 4.95
C PHE A 177 16.81 -2.88 5.73
N TYR A 178 17.25 -1.63 5.55
CA TYR A 178 16.64 -0.47 6.19
C TYR A 178 15.16 -0.35 5.84
N LEU A 179 14.79 -0.38 4.56
CA LEU A 179 13.39 -0.30 4.10
C LEU A 179 12.57 -1.50 4.58
N SER A 180 13.15 -2.70 4.60
CA SER A 180 12.44 -3.90 5.06
C SER A 180 12.18 -3.89 6.57
N ILE A 181 13.12 -3.41 7.37
CA ILE A 181 13.00 -3.38 8.83
C ILE A 181 12.20 -2.15 9.28
N PHE A 182 12.67 -0.97 8.93
CA PHE A 182 12.07 0.28 9.40
C PHE A 182 10.80 0.64 8.62
N GLY A 183 10.82 0.57 7.28
CA GLY A 183 9.69 0.89 6.44
C GLY A 183 8.55 -0.14 6.49
N SER A 184 8.85 -1.42 6.79
CA SER A 184 7.80 -2.43 6.88
C SER A 184 7.52 -2.86 8.31
N ILE A 185 8.50 -3.33 9.08
CA ILE A 185 8.22 -3.92 10.40
C ILE A 185 7.84 -2.84 11.42
N PHE A 186 8.70 -1.83 11.60
CA PHE A 186 8.42 -0.77 12.57
C PHE A 186 7.18 0.04 12.20
N ALA A 187 7.02 0.40 10.92
CA ALA A 187 5.86 1.14 10.44
C ALA A 187 4.56 0.37 10.70
N PHE A 188 4.49 -0.92 10.35
CA PHE A 188 3.27 -1.72 10.58
C PHE A 188 3.02 -2.05 12.05
N VAL A 189 4.04 -2.31 12.84
CA VAL A 189 3.85 -2.52 14.30
C VAL A 189 3.34 -1.24 14.96
N SER A 190 3.81 -0.06 14.54
CA SER A 190 3.31 1.22 15.03
C SER A 190 1.87 1.48 14.59
N TYR A 191 1.55 1.20 13.33
CA TYR A 191 0.19 1.31 12.78
C TYR A 191 -0.81 0.40 13.51
N LEU A 192 -0.38 -0.79 13.95
CA LEU A 192 -1.23 -1.75 14.68
C LEU A 192 -1.50 -1.37 16.14
N LYS A 193 -0.75 -0.40 16.70
CA LYS A 193 -0.94 0.07 18.07
C LYS A 193 -1.80 1.35 18.16
N LEU A 194 -2.09 1.97 17.01
CA LEU A 194 -2.99 3.11 16.87
C LEU A 194 -4.44 2.65 16.71
#